data_070a4e16759bda99cea74ebe83dd9899
#
_entry.id   070a4e16759bda99cea74ebe83dd9899
#
_cell.length_a   1.000
_cell.length_b   1.000
_cell.length_c   1.000
_cell.angle_alpha   90.00
_cell.angle_beta   90.00
_cell.angle_gamma   90.00
#
_symmetry.space_group_name_H-M   'P 1'
#
loop_
_entity.id
_entity.type
_entity.pdbx_description
1 polymer ?
#
loop_
_entity_poly.entity_id
_entity_poly.type
_entity_poly.pdbx_seq_one_letter_code
_entity_poly.pdbx_strand_id
1 'polypeptide(L)'
;MNDPFDSIANLWTRKEDLERRCIEQKHVEPYHKSFDYYRIRSFVANRLNYKTDDSILKNILMWSHYANQHEGICIKYRLSEHFMKSATISDDKSTINLLCIKPMNYIQDFVIPDTQKSIDTNLAYFTKSNCWEYENEVRLLCYNTSSEEKILSLPLDDNSQIEEITFGYRCNNKNIETIKCLVNEFSTLKKVKLYRMNQDIRQGNYTLIKEEINNL
;
A
#
# COMPACT_ATOMS: atom_id res chain seq x y z
N MET A 1 -6.04 0.37 8.60
CA MET A 1 -6.55 -0.59 7.60
C MET A 1 -8.06 -0.49 7.57
N ASN A 2 -8.67 -0.44 6.38
CA ASN A 2 -10.12 -0.32 6.23
C ASN A 2 -10.82 -1.68 6.30
N ASP A 3 -10.10 -2.76 6.01
CA ASP A 3 -10.61 -4.12 6.17
C ASP A 3 -10.31 -4.64 7.58
N PRO A 4 -11.33 -4.87 8.43
CA PRO A 4 -11.12 -5.39 9.77
C PRO A 4 -10.55 -6.81 9.79
N PHE A 5 -10.59 -7.50 8.66
CA PHE A 5 -10.09 -8.87 8.50
C PHE A 5 -8.71 -8.94 7.82
N ASP A 6 -8.15 -7.78 7.44
CA ASP A 6 -6.84 -7.74 6.78
C ASP A 6 -5.73 -8.21 7.74
N SER A 7 -4.92 -9.13 7.27
CA SER A 7 -3.76 -9.74 7.94
C SER A 7 -4.07 -10.61 9.16
N ILE A 8 -5.18 -10.41 9.86
CA ILE A 8 -5.46 -11.08 11.14
C ILE A 8 -6.37 -12.30 10.99
N ALA A 9 -7.46 -12.15 10.26
CA ALA A 9 -8.49 -13.19 10.21
C ALA A 9 -8.06 -14.44 9.43
N ASN A 10 -7.14 -14.29 8.49
CA ASN A 10 -6.67 -15.41 7.68
C ASN A 10 -5.74 -16.38 8.42
N LEU A 11 -5.37 -16.09 9.66
CA LEU A 11 -4.33 -16.85 10.37
C LEU A 11 -4.85 -17.80 11.46
N TRP A 12 -6.11 -17.63 11.94
CA TRP A 12 -6.31 -17.94 13.34
C TRP A 12 -7.50 -18.79 13.68
N THR A 13 -8.29 -19.18 12.74
CA THR A 13 -9.47 -19.98 13.06
C THR A 13 -9.24 -21.43 12.72
N ARG A 14 -9.15 -22.28 13.73
CA ARG A 14 -9.45 -23.69 13.54
C ARG A 14 -10.89 -23.80 13.09
N LYS A 15 -11.18 -24.71 12.17
CA LYS A 15 -12.55 -25.00 11.73
C LYS A 15 -13.51 -25.19 12.91
N GLU A 16 -13.03 -25.88 13.94
CA GLU A 16 -13.74 -26.14 15.20
C GLU A 16 -14.02 -24.87 16.02
N ASP A 17 -13.14 -23.87 15.99
CA ASP A 17 -13.33 -22.60 16.70
C ASP A 17 -14.32 -21.70 15.99
N LEU A 18 -14.38 -21.75 14.67
CA LEU A 18 -15.42 -21.10 13.87
C LEU A 18 -16.80 -21.71 14.16
N GLU A 19 -16.89 -23.03 14.24
CA GLU A 19 -18.14 -23.74 14.56
C GLU A 19 -18.62 -23.40 15.97
N ARG A 20 -17.70 -23.17 16.92
CA ARG A 20 -18.00 -22.75 18.29
C ARG A 20 -18.25 -21.26 18.45
N ARG A 21 -18.00 -20.44 17.42
CA ARG A 21 -18.05 -18.96 17.50
C ARG A 21 -17.22 -18.34 18.64
N CYS A 22 -16.19 -19.05 19.10
CA CYS A 22 -15.31 -18.63 20.19
C CYS A 22 -13.87 -18.57 19.72
N ILE A 23 -13.47 -17.42 19.21
CA ILE A 23 -12.04 -17.10 19.09
C ILE A 23 -11.60 -16.61 20.48
N GLU A 24 -10.96 -17.45 21.26
CA GLU A 24 -10.38 -16.98 22.50
C GLU A 24 -9.10 -16.18 22.20
N GLN A 25 -9.05 -14.97 22.71
CA GLN A 25 -7.93 -14.02 22.53
C GLN A 25 -6.56 -14.62 22.90
N LYS A 26 -6.52 -15.54 23.86
CA LYS A 26 -5.30 -16.27 24.28
C LYS A 26 -4.65 -17.11 23.15
N HIS A 27 -5.41 -17.53 22.15
CA HIS A 27 -4.88 -18.30 21.03
C HIS A 27 -4.27 -17.42 19.94
N VAL A 28 -4.53 -16.13 19.99
CA VAL A 28 -4.09 -15.12 19.03
C VAL A 28 -2.81 -14.41 19.53
N GLU A 29 -2.66 -14.23 20.83
CA GLU A 29 -1.54 -13.50 21.46
C GLU A 29 -0.12 -13.93 21.04
N PRO A 30 0.22 -15.24 21.02
CA PRO A 30 1.59 -15.65 20.68
C PRO A 30 2.03 -15.21 19.30
N TYR A 31 1.08 -15.01 18.43
CA TYR A 31 1.32 -14.71 17.03
C TYR A 31 1.32 -13.19 16.78
N HIS A 32 0.56 -12.43 17.55
CA HIS A 32 0.63 -10.97 17.51
C HIS A 32 2.04 -10.45 17.73
N LYS A 33 2.79 -11.06 18.65
CA LYS A 33 4.18 -10.68 18.92
C LYS A 33 5.12 -10.90 17.71
N SER A 34 4.86 -11.92 16.91
CA SER A 34 5.66 -12.14 15.69
C SER A 34 5.38 -11.10 14.59
N PHE A 35 4.17 -10.53 14.58
CA PHE A 35 3.82 -9.48 13.62
C PHE A 35 4.49 -8.14 13.90
N ASP A 36 4.93 -7.91 15.13
CA ASP A 36 5.61 -6.66 15.49
C ASP A 36 6.92 -6.43 14.71
N TYR A 37 7.47 -7.47 14.13
CA TYR A 37 8.68 -7.41 13.30
C TYR A 37 8.40 -7.16 11.80
N TYR A 38 7.16 -7.31 11.36
CA TYR A 38 6.81 -7.13 9.96
C TYR A 38 6.26 -5.73 9.69
N ARG A 39 6.61 -5.19 8.53
CA ARG A 39 6.11 -3.90 8.05
C ARG A 39 5.64 -4.07 6.62
N ILE A 40 4.51 -3.44 6.33
CA ILE A 40 3.86 -3.51 5.03
C ILE A 40 3.78 -2.11 4.44
N ARG A 41 4.08 -2.01 3.16
CA ARG A 41 3.76 -0.85 2.34
C ARG A 41 2.87 -1.30 1.18
N SER A 42 1.69 -0.71 1.11
CA SER A 42 0.73 -1.00 0.04
C SER A 42 0.89 0.00 -1.10
N PHE A 43 0.79 -0.52 -2.31
CA PHE A 43 0.76 0.24 -3.55
C PHE A 43 -0.43 -0.20 -4.38
N VAL A 44 -0.81 0.62 -5.33
CA VAL A 44 -1.79 0.29 -6.37
C VAL A 44 -1.04 0.07 -7.68
N ALA A 45 -1.16 -1.12 -8.27
CA ALA A 45 -0.52 -1.44 -9.53
C ALA A 45 -1.27 -2.56 -10.25
N ASN A 46 -1.05 -2.69 -11.56
CA ASN A 46 -1.53 -3.86 -12.29
C ASN A 46 -0.84 -5.11 -11.74
N ARG A 47 -1.62 -6.08 -11.29
CA ARG A 47 -1.14 -7.29 -10.62
C ARG A 47 -0.27 -8.20 -11.48
N LEU A 48 -0.39 -8.10 -12.82
CA LEU A 48 0.36 -8.96 -13.75
C LEU A 48 1.75 -8.41 -14.09
N ASN A 49 1.88 -7.10 -14.17
CA ASN A 49 3.12 -6.47 -14.67
C ASN A 49 3.65 -5.36 -13.77
N TYR A 50 3.02 -5.11 -12.63
CA TYR A 50 3.37 -4.06 -11.67
C TYR A 50 3.42 -2.64 -12.27
N LYS A 51 2.78 -2.43 -13.41
CA LYS A 51 2.66 -1.12 -14.05
C LYS A 51 1.35 -0.45 -13.65
N THR A 52 1.35 0.86 -13.70
CA THR A 52 0.14 1.66 -13.51
C THR A 52 -0.16 2.42 -14.78
N ASP A 53 -1.42 2.57 -15.08
CA ASP A 53 -1.95 3.53 -16.04
C ASP A 53 -2.90 4.50 -15.35
N ASP A 54 -3.36 5.50 -16.07
CA ASP A 54 -4.24 6.52 -15.50
C ASP A 54 -5.65 5.99 -15.16
N SER A 55 -5.99 4.76 -15.54
CA SER A 55 -7.28 4.16 -15.18
C SER A 55 -7.41 3.95 -13.67
N ILE A 56 -6.31 3.65 -13.00
CA ILE A 56 -6.23 3.51 -11.55
C ILE A 56 -6.65 4.80 -10.85
N LEU A 57 -6.22 5.96 -11.38
CA LEU A 57 -6.54 7.27 -10.83
C LEU A 57 -8.02 7.67 -11.02
N LYS A 58 -8.73 6.99 -11.91
CA LYS A 58 -10.18 7.20 -12.11
C LYS A 58 -11.05 6.48 -11.09
N ASN A 59 -10.47 5.60 -10.28
CA ASN A 59 -11.20 4.88 -9.24
C ASN A 59 -11.56 5.83 -8.08
N ILE A 60 -12.80 6.26 -8.05
CA ILE A 60 -13.35 7.22 -7.06
C ILE A 60 -13.23 6.65 -5.63
N LEU A 61 -13.39 5.34 -5.43
CA LEU A 61 -13.32 4.72 -4.12
C LEU A 61 -11.90 4.82 -3.53
N MET A 62 -10.87 4.69 -4.36
CA MET A 62 -9.49 4.84 -3.91
C MET A 62 -9.22 6.25 -3.36
N TRP A 63 -9.70 7.27 -4.05
CA TRP A 63 -9.58 8.66 -3.58
C TRP A 63 -10.39 8.93 -2.31
N SER A 64 -11.56 8.32 -2.20
CA SER A 64 -12.41 8.46 -1.01
C SER A 64 -11.78 7.81 0.21
N HIS A 65 -11.26 6.59 0.07
CA HIS A 65 -10.76 5.81 1.20
C HIS A 65 -9.32 6.19 1.60
N TYR A 66 -8.45 6.47 0.62
CA TYR A 66 -7.00 6.58 0.86
C TYR A 66 -6.44 7.99 0.68
N ALA A 67 -7.21 8.92 0.13
CA ALA A 67 -6.78 10.28 -0.11
C ALA A 67 -7.66 11.31 0.61
N ASN A 68 -8.04 11.03 1.86
CA ASN A 68 -8.83 11.95 2.68
C ASN A 68 -10.03 12.55 1.92
N GLN A 69 -10.91 11.70 1.41
CA GLN A 69 -12.08 12.12 0.64
C GLN A 69 -11.74 13.06 -0.54
N HIS A 70 -10.73 12.71 -1.33
CA HIS A 70 -10.19 13.44 -2.47
C HIS A 70 -9.41 14.73 -2.13
N GLU A 71 -9.10 15.01 -0.88
CA GLU A 71 -8.27 16.15 -0.48
C GLU A 71 -6.76 15.84 -0.48
N GLY A 72 -6.40 14.57 -0.47
CA GLY A 72 -5.02 14.09 -0.41
C GLY A 72 -4.33 14.04 -1.77
N ILE A 73 -3.26 13.27 -1.81
CA ILE A 73 -2.41 13.10 -2.98
C ILE A 73 -2.21 11.61 -3.30
N CYS A 74 -1.91 11.33 -4.57
CA CYS A 74 -1.39 10.05 -5.02
C CYS A 74 0.05 10.24 -5.50
N ILE A 75 0.98 9.40 -5.04
CA ILE A 75 2.39 9.46 -5.42
C ILE A 75 2.70 8.24 -6.29
N LYS A 76 3.21 8.48 -7.50
CA LYS A 76 3.66 7.44 -8.40
C LYS A 76 5.16 7.23 -8.24
N TYR A 77 5.53 6.01 -7.91
CA TYR A 77 6.92 5.58 -7.80
C TYR A 77 7.32 4.76 -9.01
N ARG A 78 8.56 4.91 -9.43
CA ARG A 78 9.26 3.92 -10.22
C ARG A 78 10.31 3.26 -9.33
N LEU A 79 10.16 1.95 -9.10
CA LEU A 79 11.09 1.16 -8.30
C LEU A 79 11.96 0.32 -9.23
N SER A 80 13.26 0.30 -8.99
CA SER A 80 14.20 -0.50 -9.77
C SER A 80 14.05 -1.99 -9.44
N GLU A 81 14.48 -2.84 -10.36
CA GLU A 81 14.56 -4.28 -10.12
C GLU A 81 15.54 -4.62 -8.99
N HIS A 82 16.61 -3.84 -8.88
CA HIS A 82 17.59 -4.00 -7.81
C HIS A 82 16.96 -3.69 -6.45
N PHE A 83 16.27 -2.55 -6.31
CA PHE A 83 15.53 -2.20 -5.09
C PHE A 83 14.56 -3.33 -4.68
N MET A 84 13.85 -3.89 -5.66
CA MET A 84 12.86 -4.94 -5.40
C MET A 84 13.46 -6.30 -5.01
N LYS A 85 14.74 -6.55 -5.32
CA LYS A 85 15.39 -7.85 -5.11
C LYS A 85 16.36 -7.88 -3.93
N SER A 86 16.91 -6.77 -3.50
CA SER A 86 18.12 -6.75 -2.67
C SER A 86 18.14 -5.79 -1.50
N ALA A 87 17.01 -5.21 -1.12
CA ALA A 87 17.04 -4.22 -0.04
C ALA A 87 17.19 -4.89 1.34
N THR A 88 18.43 -5.12 1.73
CA THR A 88 18.81 -5.23 3.13
C THR A 88 19.43 -3.90 3.53
N ILE A 89 18.84 -3.23 4.51
CA ILE A 89 19.32 -1.97 5.06
C ILE A 89 19.65 -2.24 6.52
N SER A 90 20.90 -2.02 6.88
CA SER A 90 21.35 -2.15 8.25
C SER A 90 21.82 -0.79 8.75
N ASP A 91 21.37 -0.41 9.93
CA ASP A 91 21.94 0.67 10.73
C ASP A 91 22.41 0.12 12.07
N ASP A 92 22.93 0.98 12.94
CA ASP A 92 23.48 0.59 14.24
C ASP A 92 22.42 -0.02 15.20
N LYS A 93 21.14 0.10 14.88
CA LYS A 93 20.02 -0.29 15.75
C LYS A 93 19.19 -1.43 15.21
N SER A 94 19.07 -1.55 13.90
CA SER A 94 18.18 -2.53 13.29
C SER A 94 18.66 -2.95 11.91
N THR A 95 18.22 -4.13 11.48
CA THR A 95 18.38 -4.60 10.11
C THR A 95 17.01 -4.81 9.49
N ILE A 96 16.78 -4.13 8.38
CA ILE A 96 15.55 -4.23 7.60
C ILE A 96 15.81 -5.11 6.40
N ASN A 97 15.04 -6.18 6.28
CA ASN A 97 15.10 -7.08 5.13
C ASN A 97 13.82 -6.92 4.31
N LEU A 98 13.95 -6.53 3.06
CA LEU A 98 12.85 -6.66 2.10
C LEU A 98 12.65 -8.14 1.80
N LEU A 99 11.50 -8.67 2.16
CA LEU A 99 11.18 -10.08 1.94
C LEU A 99 10.63 -10.31 0.55
N CYS A 100 9.64 -9.53 0.15
CA CYS A 100 9.05 -9.65 -1.18
C CYS A 100 8.12 -8.47 -1.52
N ILE A 101 7.86 -8.32 -2.82
CA ILE A 101 6.78 -7.51 -3.37
C ILE A 101 5.85 -8.45 -4.13
N LYS A 102 4.58 -8.49 -3.76
CA LYS A 102 3.58 -9.38 -4.38
C LYS A 102 2.22 -8.71 -4.50
N PRO A 103 1.42 -9.09 -5.53
CA PRO A 103 0.04 -8.70 -5.61
C PRO A 103 -0.80 -9.41 -4.55
N MET A 104 -1.88 -8.76 -4.13
CA MET A 104 -2.88 -9.37 -3.26
C MET A 104 -3.63 -10.48 -3.98
N ASN A 105 -3.90 -11.55 -3.24
CA ASN A 105 -4.81 -12.60 -3.63
C ASN A 105 -6.20 -12.30 -3.04
N TYR A 106 -7.17 -12.02 -3.90
CA TYR A 106 -8.53 -11.71 -3.46
C TYR A 106 -9.36 -12.99 -3.49
N ILE A 107 -9.98 -13.30 -2.35
CA ILE A 107 -10.78 -14.53 -2.14
C ILE A 107 -12.18 -14.21 -1.66
N GLN A 108 -13.14 -15.03 -2.01
CA GLN A 108 -14.52 -14.87 -1.57
C GLN A 108 -14.72 -15.45 -0.18
N ASP A 109 -14.18 -16.63 0.05
CA ASP A 109 -14.36 -17.37 1.29
C ASP A 109 -13.01 -17.51 2.02
N PHE A 110 -13.06 -17.44 3.34
CA PHE A 110 -11.88 -17.67 4.16
C PHE A 110 -11.39 -19.12 4.02
N VAL A 111 -10.16 -19.27 3.59
CA VAL A 111 -9.46 -20.55 3.67
C VAL A 111 -8.85 -20.64 5.07
N ILE A 112 -9.33 -21.56 5.89
CA ILE A 112 -8.78 -21.82 7.21
C ILE A 112 -7.53 -22.68 7.00
N PRO A 113 -6.33 -22.17 7.34
CA PRO A 113 -5.13 -22.97 7.25
C PRO A 113 -5.19 -24.12 8.23
N ASP A 114 -4.66 -25.27 7.83
CA ASP A 114 -4.39 -26.36 8.76
C ASP A 114 -3.32 -25.92 9.78
N THR A 115 -3.75 -25.67 11.01
CA THR A 115 -2.96 -25.01 12.05
C THR A 115 -1.81 -25.84 12.61
N GLN A 116 -1.60 -27.05 12.13
CA GLN A 116 -0.45 -27.88 12.52
C GLN A 116 0.80 -27.57 11.69
N LYS A 117 0.69 -26.77 10.65
CA LYS A 117 1.80 -26.36 9.78
C LYS A 117 2.19 -24.92 10.06
N SER A 118 3.45 -24.59 9.82
CA SER A 118 3.99 -23.24 9.93
C SER A 118 3.09 -22.21 9.23
N ILE A 119 3.00 -21.02 9.82
CA ILE A 119 2.20 -19.91 9.28
C ILE A 119 2.62 -19.68 7.82
N ASP A 120 1.66 -19.82 6.90
CA ASP A 120 1.89 -19.39 5.54
C ASP A 120 1.82 -17.85 5.49
N THR A 121 3.00 -17.24 5.43
CA THR A 121 3.12 -15.78 5.34
C THR A 121 2.41 -15.21 4.10
N ASN A 122 2.29 -15.99 3.02
CA ASN A 122 1.54 -15.55 1.85
C ASN A 122 0.06 -15.42 2.17
N LEU A 123 -0.50 -16.40 2.86
CA LEU A 123 -1.90 -16.35 3.26
C LEU A 123 -2.16 -15.17 4.20
N ALA A 124 -1.26 -14.95 5.17
CA ALA A 124 -1.40 -13.90 6.17
C ALA A 124 -1.34 -12.48 5.60
N TYR A 125 -0.33 -12.21 4.77
CA TYR A 125 -0.03 -10.84 4.37
C TYR A 125 -0.50 -10.49 2.97
N PHE A 126 -0.85 -11.49 2.15
CA PHE A 126 -1.18 -11.30 0.74
C PHE A 126 -2.55 -11.83 0.34
N THR A 127 -3.45 -11.99 1.30
CA THR A 127 -4.84 -12.40 1.04
C THR A 127 -5.81 -11.38 1.63
N LYS A 128 -6.84 -11.05 0.87
CA LYS A 128 -7.86 -10.07 1.23
C LYS A 128 -9.22 -10.51 0.66
N SER A 129 -10.32 -10.04 1.26
CA SER A 129 -11.66 -10.31 0.71
C SER A 129 -11.80 -9.71 -0.70
N ASN A 130 -12.49 -10.42 -1.58
CA ASN A 130 -12.74 -10.01 -2.97
C ASN A 130 -13.51 -8.69 -3.08
N CYS A 131 -14.25 -8.27 -2.06
CA CYS A 131 -14.91 -6.96 -2.04
C CYS A 131 -13.90 -5.80 -2.17
N TRP A 132 -12.61 -6.02 -1.89
CA TRP A 132 -11.52 -5.07 -2.01
C TRP A 132 -10.71 -5.22 -3.31
N GLU A 133 -11.13 -6.07 -4.24
CA GLU A 133 -10.41 -6.33 -5.48
C GLU A 133 -10.19 -5.07 -6.34
N TYR A 134 -11.07 -4.09 -6.23
CA TYR A 134 -10.98 -2.80 -6.92
C TYR A 134 -9.72 -2.00 -6.54
N GLU A 135 -9.07 -2.33 -5.42
CA GLU A 135 -7.84 -1.65 -4.99
C GLU A 135 -6.63 -2.03 -5.84
N ASN A 136 -6.65 -3.19 -6.51
CA ASN A 136 -5.50 -3.71 -7.25
C ASN A 136 -4.20 -3.60 -6.44
N GLU A 137 -4.27 -4.02 -5.17
CA GLU A 137 -3.21 -3.83 -4.21
C GLU A 137 -2.00 -4.72 -4.50
N VAL A 138 -0.82 -4.14 -4.42
CA VAL A 138 0.47 -4.81 -4.42
C VAL A 138 1.17 -4.45 -3.11
N ARG A 139 1.62 -5.44 -2.35
CA ARG A 139 2.29 -5.24 -1.07
C ARG A 139 3.78 -5.48 -1.15
N LEU A 140 4.51 -4.57 -0.53
CA LEU A 140 5.89 -4.74 -0.14
C LEU A 140 5.91 -5.17 1.32
N LEU A 141 6.54 -6.31 1.61
CA LEU A 141 6.69 -6.86 2.94
C LEU A 141 8.14 -6.78 3.36
N CYS A 142 8.39 -6.16 4.51
CA CYS A 142 9.70 -6.10 5.15
C CYS A 142 9.66 -6.79 6.51
N TYR A 143 10.80 -7.36 6.89
CA TYR A 143 11.08 -7.81 8.24
C TYR A 143 12.11 -6.87 8.88
N ASN A 144 11.81 -6.38 10.08
CA ASN A 144 12.72 -5.60 10.88
C ASN A 144 13.21 -6.43 12.07
N THR A 145 14.49 -6.39 12.39
CA THR A 145 15.04 -7.07 13.58
C THR A 145 14.66 -6.39 14.88
N SER A 146 14.19 -5.13 14.84
CA SER A 146 13.67 -4.39 15.99
C SER A 146 12.15 -4.27 15.92
N SER A 147 11.45 -4.69 16.98
CA SER A 147 10.00 -4.48 17.12
C SER A 147 9.63 -3.07 17.58
N GLU A 148 10.60 -2.31 18.10
CA GLU A 148 10.35 -0.98 18.67
C GLU A 148 10.08 0.08 17.59
N GLU A 149 10.70 -0.04 16.41
CA GLU A 149 10.50 0.88 15.32
C GLU A 149 9.22 0.58 14.53
N LYS A 150 8.20 1.40 14.73
CA LYS A 150 6.91 1.28 14.05
C LYS A 150 6.93 1.78 12.60
N ILE A 151 7.81 2.70 12.28
CA ILE A 151 7.94 3.31 10.96
C ILE A 151 9.36 3.04 10.44
N LEU A 152 9.44 2.43 9.27
CA LEU A 152 10.72 2.18 8.61
C LEU A 152 10.92 3.15 7.45
N SER A 153 12.12 3.71 7.35
CA SER A 153 12.56 4.42 6.16
C SER A 153 13.31 3.47 5.24
N LEU A 154 12.78 3.29 4.04
CA LEU A 154 13.45 2.58 2.96
C LEU A 154 13.92 3.61 1.93
N PRO A 155 15.22 3.98 1.93
CA PRO A 155 15.75 4.91 0.95
C PRO A 155 15.62 4.29 -0.45
N LEU A 156 15.18 5.11 -1.41
CA LEU A 156 15.18 4.70 -2.80
C LEU A 156 16.63 4.61 -3.30
N ASP A 157 16.92 3.60 -4.12
CA ASP A 157 18.20 3.51 -4.81
C ASP A 157 18.27 4.52 -5.97
N ASP A 158 19.47 4.69 -6.56
CA ASP A 158 19.73 5.67 -7.63
C ASP A 158 18.86 5.47 -8.88
N ASN A 159 18.32 4.28 -9.07
CA ASN A 159 17.46 3.93 -10.21
C ASN A 159 15.98 3.96 -9.88
N SER A 160 15.63 4.21 -8.61
CA SER A 160 14.26 4.36 -8.13
C SER A 160 13.95 5.83 -7.90
N GLN A 161 12.73 6.26 -8.23
CA GLN A 161 12.36 7.67 -8.08
C GLN A 161 10.86 7.86 -7.91
N ILE A 162 10.47 9.03 -7.41
CA ILE A 162 9.11 9.54 -7.54
C ILE A 162 8.98 10.12 -8.97
N GLU A 163 7.98 9.68 -9.71
CA GLU A 163 7.73 10.17 -11.08
C GLU A 163 6.66 11.25 -11.13
N GLU A 164 5.58 11.05 -10.38
CA GLU A 164 4.42 11.92 -10.45
C GLU A 164 3.81 12.10 -9.05
N ILE A 165 3.26 13.29 -8.81
CA ILE A 165 2.36 13.57 -7.69
C ILE A 165 1.06 14.09 -8.28
N THR A 166 -0.03 13.39 -7.98
CA THR A 166 -1.37 13.77 -8.43
C THR A 166 -2.20 14.21 -7.24
N PHE A 167 -2.70 15.43 -7.28
CA PHE A 167 -3.59 15.99 -6.26
C PHE A 167 -5.02 15.52 -6.51
N GLY A 168 -5.74 15.20 -5.44
CA GLY A 168 -7.18 14.95 -5.51
C GLY A 168 -7.94 16.21 -5.92
N TYR A 169 -9.12 16.03 -6.48
CA TYR A 169 -9.90 17.16 -7.03
C TYR A 169 -10.32 18.20 -5.96
N ARG A 170 -10.41 17.78 -4.69
CA ARG A 170 -10.73 18.64 -3.53
C ARG A 170 -9.49 19.16 -2.81
N CYS A 171 -8.28 18.80 -3.27
CA CYS A 171 -7.07 19.29 -2.64
C CYS A 171 -7.03 20.83 -2.66
N ASN A 172 -6.81 21.42 -1.50
CA ASN A 172 -6.78 22.88 -1.38
C ASN A 172 -5.49 23.47 -1.97
N ASN A 173 -5.58 24.71 -2.44
CA ASN A 173 -4.45 25.36 -3.10
C ASN A 173 -3.24 25.55 -2.18
N LYS A 174 -3.43 25.73 -0.87
CA LYS A 174 -2.32 25.85 0.08
C LYS A 174 -1.48 24.59 0.11
N ASN A 175 -2.10 23.41 0.13
CA ASN A 175 -1.39 22.14 0.09
C ASN A 175 -0.68 21.95 -1.26
N ILE A 176 -1.31 22.34 -2.36
CA ILE A 176 -0.70 22.30 -3.69
C ILE A 176 0.58 23.14 -3.72
N GLU A 177 0.50 24.41 -3.28
CA GLU A 177 1.67 25.29 -3.26
C GLU A 177 2.77 24.79 -2.31
N THR A 178 2.41 24.23 -1.16
CA THR A 178 3.38 23.60 -0.27
C THR A 178 4.16 22.48 -0.95
N ILE A 179 3.48 21.59 -1.66
CA ILE A 179 4.13 20.49 -2.40
C ILE A 179 4.97 21.02 -3.56
N LYS A 180 4.50 22.05 -4.29
CA LYS A 180 5.31 22.69 -5.34
C LYS A 180 6.62 23.26 -4.78
N CYS A 181 6.57 23.95 -3.64
CA CYS A 181 7.75 24.45 -2.98
C CYS A 181 8.72 23.31 -2.65
N LEU A 182 8.25 22.22 -2.05
CA LEU A 182 9.08 21.06 -1.73
C LEU A 182 9.71 20.43 -2.98
N VAL A 183 8.94 20.25 -4.06
CA VAL A 183 9.45 19.70 -5.33
C VAL A 183 10.55 20.59 -5.92
N ASN A 184 10.43 21.90 -5.79
CA ASN A 184 11.43 22.84 -6.31
C ASN A 184 12.68 22.90 -5.40
N GLU A 185 12.53 22.73 -4.09
CA GLU A 185 13.62 22.78 -3.12
C GLU A 185 14.55 21.57 -3.23
N PHE A 186 14.00 20.38 -3.38
CA PHE A 186 14.78 19.14 -3.41
C PHE A 186 15.21 18.76 -4.83
N SER A 187 16.53 18.72 -5.07
CA SER A 187 17.12 18.39 -6.37
C SER A 187 16.65 17.03 -6.92
N THR A 188 16.41 16.06 -6.05
CA THR A 188 15.91 14.73 -6.39
C THR A 188 14.47 14.72 -6.91
N LEU A 189 13.71 15.78 -6.60
CA LEU A 189 12.30 15.90 -7.00
C LEU A 189 12.08 16.79 -8.24
N LYS A 190 13.12 17.47 -8.76
CA LYS A 190 12.99 18.43 -9.89
C LYS A 190 12.37 17.86 -11.17
N LYS A 191 12.39 16.53 -11.34
CA LYS A 191 11.80 15.86 -12.51
C LYS A 191 10.39 15.32 -12.24
N VAL A 192 9.88 15.50 -11.05
CA VAL A 192 8.54 15.04 -10.67
C VAL A 192 7.50 15.86 -11.40
N LYS A 193 6.58 15.19 -12.08
CA LYS A 193 5.45 15.84 -12.74
C LYS A 193 4.29 16.00 -11.76
N LEU A 194 3.65 17.15 -11.83
CA LEU A 194 2.50 17.46 -10.98
C LEU A 194 1.22 17.45 -11.77
N TYR A 195 0.20 16.81 -11.21
CA TYR A 195 -1.12 16.67 -11.83
C TYR A 195 -2.21 16.97 -10.80
N ARG A 196 -3.39 17.32 -11.28
CA ARG A 196 -4.61 17.41 -10.47
C ARG A 196 -5.71 16.57 -11.09
N MET A 197 -6.47 15.90 -10.25
CA MET A 197 -7.73 15.29 -10.68
C MET A 197 -8.82 16.34 -10.75
N ASN A 198 -9.58 16.33 -11.83
CA ASN A 198 -10.74 17.17 -12.03
C ASN A 198 -11.95 16.29 -12.33
N GLN A 199 -13.14 16.81 -12.03
CA GLN A 199 -14.38 16.12 -12.39
C GLN A 199 -14.68 16.39 -13.86
N ASP A 200 -14.87 15.33 -14.64
CA ASP A 200 -15.41 15.47 -15.99
C ASP A 200 -16.92 15.23 -15.97
N ILE A 201 -17.66 16.29 -15.99
CA ILE A 201 -19.14 16.26 -16.02
C ILE A 201 -19.69 16.32 -17.45
N ARG A 202 -18.81 16.37 -18.44
CA ARG A 202 -19.22 16.35 -19.86
C ARG A 202 -19.81 15.00 -20.19
N GLN A 203 -20.85 14.97 -20.99
CA GLN A 203 -21.54 13.74 -21.44
C GLN A 203 -22.28 12.94 -20.36
N GLY A 204 -22.57 13.54 -19.20
CA GLY A 204 -23.34 12.87 -18.13
C GLY A 204 -22.61 11.74 -17.41
N ASN A 205 -21.30 11.59 -17.61
CA ASN A 205 -20.46 10.62 -16.92
C ASN A 205 -19.79 11.27 -15.72
N TYR A 206 -19.87 10.60 -14.57
CA TYR A 206 -19.09 10.97 -13.38
C TYR A 206 -17.71 10.31 -13.46
N THR A 207 -16.79 10.94 -14.18
CA THR A 207 -15.43 10.46 -14.31
C THR A 207 -14.44 11.48 -13.77
N LEU A 208 -13.28 10.99 -13.33
CA LEU A 208 -12.15 11.84 -12.99
C LEU A 208 -11.19 11.90 -14.17
N ILE A 209 -10.73 13.10 -14.49
CA ILE A 209 -9.68 13.34 -15.49
C ILE A 209 -8.44 13.90 -14.82
N LYS A 210 -7.28 13.49 -15.31
CA LYS A 210 -5.97 13.93 -14.83
C LYS A 210 -5.49 15.07 -15.72
N GLU A 211 -5.18 16.20 -15.12
CA GLU A 211 -4.66 17.38 -15.83
C GLU A 211 -3.30 17.78 -15.25
N GLU A 212 -2.35 18.10 -16.12
CA GLU A 212 -1.02 18.56 -15.71
C GLU A 212 -1.11 19.99 -15.19
N ILE A 213 -0.45 20.24 -14.06
CA ILE A 213 -0.32 21.58 -13.50
C ILE A 213 1.13 22.03 -13.63
N ASN A 214 1.35 23.22 -14.19
CA ASN A 214 2.68 23.76 -14.37
C ASN A 214 3.40 23.98 -13.02
N ASN A 215 4.65 23.56 -12.96
CA ASN A 215 5.59 24.01 -11.96
C ASN A 215 5.99 25.45 -12.37
N LEU A 216 5.36 26.46 -11.78
CA LEU A 216 5.79 27.85 -11.93
C LEU A 216 6.91 28.12 -10.94
#